data_12c7aa6b00d38d8ed54b6059ee4af04d
#
_entry.id   12c7aa6b00d38d8ed54b6059ee4af04d
#
_cell.length_a   1.000
_cell.length_b   1.000
_cell.length_c   1.000
_cell.angle_alpha   90.00
_cell.angle_beta   90.00
_cell.angle_gamma   90.00
#
_symmetry.space_group_name_H-M   'P 1'
#
loop_
_entity.id
_entity.type
_entity.pdbx_description
1 polymer ?
#
loop_
_entity_poly.entity_id
_entity_poly.type
_entity_poly.pdbx_seq_one_letter_code
_entity_poly.pdbx_strand_id
1 'polypeptide(L)'
;MQRSLVGSEMCIRDSAMTAKMADPEFTKGCEVFVLPNLYGDIVTDAAAEMQGGLGSASSSNIGNKYALFEAIHGTAPFLINHGRGQYANPCSLIRAAGQLMAHIGYGDRTAKLEKALDICCNTEKKLVVTTDKDGATSEEFTTYLLDTLKSL
;
A
#
# COMPACT_ATOMS: atom_id res chain seq x y z
N MET A 1 -4.23 -13.71 35.61
CA MET A 1 -4.01 -13.30 34.18
C MET A 1 -2.60 -12.74 34.04
N GLN A 2 -1.74 -13.44 33.33
CA GLN A 2 -0.32 -13.16 33.24
C GLN A 2 -0.08 -11.98 32.24
N ARG A 3 -0.29 -10.76 32.70
CA ARG A 3 -0.09 -9.56 31.85
C ARG A 3 1.38 -9.25 31.51
N SER A 4 2.32 -9.73 32.33
CA SER A 4 3.75 -9.41 32.14
C SER A 4 4.46 -10.31 31.14
N LEU A 5 4.00 -11.55 30.96
CA LEU A 5 4.61 -12.48 29.95
C LEU A 5 4.10 -12.25 28.54
N VAL A 6 2.83 -11.83 28.41
CA VAL A 6 2.23 -11.54 27.09
C VAL A 6 2.92 -10.34 26.43
N GLY A 7 3.28 -9.30 27.18
CA GLY A 7 3.91 -8.11 26.61
C GLY A 7 5.32 -8.34 26.07
N SER A 8 6.17 -9.07 26.80
CA SER A 8 7.57 -9.25 26.41
C SER A 8 7.76 -10.28 25.28
N GLU A 9 7.05 -11.41 25.33
CA GLU A 9 7.15 -12.41 24.27
C GLU A 9 6.51 -11.93 22.95
N MET A 10 5.42 -11.17 23.05
CA MET A 10 4.77 -10.60 21.87
C MET A 10 5.64 -9.54 21.21
N CYS A 11 6.23 -8.61 21.96
CA CYS A 11 7.18 -7.64 21.42
C CYS A 11 8.39 -8.30 20.76
N ILE A 12 8.91 -9.38 21.32
CA ILE A 12 10.03 -10.12 20.70
C ILE A 12 9.61 -10.77 19.39
N ARG A 13 8.42 -11.38 19.34
CA ARG A 13 7.91 -12.02 18.10
C ARG A 13 7.60 -11.00 17.02
N ASP A 14 6.97 -9.89 17.37
CA ASP A 14 6.63 -8.83 16.41
C ASP A 14 7.88 -8.16 15.85
N SER A 15 8.85 -7.83 16.70
CA SER A 15 10.13 -7.28 16.30
C SER A 15 10.93 -8.25 15.44
N ALA A 16 10.95 -9.55 15.80
CA ALA A 16 11.63 -10.58 15.03
C ALA A 16 10.94 -10.81 13.68
N MET A 17 9.61 -10.81 13.62
CA MET A 17 8.85 -10.95 12.39
C MET A 17 9.10 -9.75 11.47
N THR A 18 8.95 -8.53 11.98
CA THR A 18 9.17 -7.30 11.22
C THR A 18 10.60 -7.22 10.67
N ALA A 19 11.60 -7.57 11.50
CA ALA A 19 13.00 -7.59 11.07
C ALA A 19 13.30 -8.65 9.99
N LYS A 20 12.60 -9.77 10.02
CA LYS A 20 12.78 -10.87 9.07
C LYS A 20 11.96 -10.75 7.80
N MET A 21 10.94 -9.91 7.75
CA MET A 21 10.11 -9.74 6.55
C MET A 21 10.91 -9.25 5.34
N ALA A 22 11.99 -8.49 5.56
CA ALA A 22 12.89 -8.05 4.50
C ALA A 22 13.91 -9.13 4.07
N ASP A 23 13.97 -10.25 4.78
CA ASP A 23 14.87 -11.36 4.48
C ASP A 23 14.23 -12.31 3.43
N PRO A 24 14.75 -12.36 2.19
CA PRO A 24 14.19 -13.21 1.14
C PRO A 24 14.22 -14.71 1.48
N GLU A 25 15.20 -15.17 2.27
CA GLU A 25 15.28 -16.57 2.66
C GLU A 25 14.23 -16.92 3.72
N PHE A 26 13.87 -15.98 4.60
CA PHE A 26 12.78 -16.15 5.56
C PHE A 26 11.41 -16.15 4.90
N THR A 27 11.20 -15.28 3.93
CA THR A 27 9.91 -15.14 3.23
C THR A 27 9.74 -16.11 2.08
N LYS A 28 10.79 -16.83 1.69
CA LYS A 28 10.77 -17.80 0.60
C LYS A 28 9.74 -18.92 0.86
N GLY A 29 8.74 -18.99 0.00
CA GLY A 29 7.65 -19.94 0.11
C GLY A 29 6.54 -19.57 1.09
N CYS A 30 6.60 -18.41 1.75
CA CYS A 30 5.50 -17.86 2.53
C CYS A 30 4.60 -17.03 1.62
N GLU A 31 3.43 -17.56 1.27
CA GLU A 31 2.47 -16.86 0.40
C GLU A 31 1.41 -16.09 1.20
N VAL A 32 1.14 -16.51 2.43
CA VAL A 32 0.10 -15.93 3.28
C VAL A 32 0.56 -15.86 4.73
N PHE A 33 0.41 -14.68 5.34
CA PHE A 33 0.59 -14.46 6.77
C PHE A 33 -0.77 -14.30 7.44
N VAL A 34 -1.03 -15.12 8.48
CA VAL A 34 -2.24 -15.00 9.30
C VAL A 34 -1.86 -14.38 10.63
N LEU A 35 -2.34 -13.19 10.88
CA LEU A 35 -1.98 -12.38 12.05
C LEU A 35 -3.24 -11.89 12.77
N PRO A 36 -3.21 -11.77 14.11
CA PRO A 36 -4.23 -11.02 14.83
C PRO A 36 -4.24 -9.56 14.39
N ASN A 37 -5.41 -8.90 14.46
CA ASN A 37 -5.66 -7.57 13.92
C ASN A 37 -4.52 -6.57 14.21
N LEU A 38 -4.21 -6.30 15.48
CA LEU A 38 -3.18 -5.31 15.84
C LEU A 38 -1.81 -5.63 15.25
N TYR A 39 -1.43 -6.89 15.21
CA TYR A 39 -0.12 -7.31 14.67
C TYR A 39 -0.12 -7.29 13.14
N GLY A 40 -1.26 -7.64 12.54
CA GLY A 40 -1.48 -7.50 11.12
C GLY A 40 -1.28 -6.06 10.66
N ASP A 41 -1.86 -5.09 11.36
CA ASP A 41 -1.72 -3.67 11.05
C ASP A 41 -0.25 -3.22 11.10
N ILE A 42 0.49 -3.58 12.16
CA ILE A 42 1.90 -3.20 12.31
C ILE A 42 2.77 -3.86 11.23
N VAL A 43 2.57 -5.14 10.97
CA VAL A 43 3.39 -5.90 10.02
C VAL A 43 3.08 -5.47 8.58
N THR A 44 1.83 -5.20 8.25
CA THR A 44 1.45 -4.71 6.91
C THR A 44 1.97 -3.31 6.63
N ASP A 45 2.01 -2.42 7.62
CA ASP A 45 2.62 -1.09 7.47
C ASP A 45 4.13 -1.21 7.20
N ALA A 46 4.82 -2.08 7.93
CA ALA A 46 6.24 -2.34 7.69
C ALA A 46 6.48 -2.96 6.29
N ALA A 47 5.62 -3.86 5.85
CA ALA A 47 5.68 -4.43 4.50
C ALA A 47 5.40 -3.40 3.41
N ALA A 48 4.45 -2.49 3.64
CA ALA A 48 4.14 -1.40 2.73
C ALA A 48 5.33 -0.46 2.55
N GLU A 49 6.08 -0.18 3.63
CA GLU A 49 7.30 0.65 3.55
C GLU A 49 8.36 0.02 2.65
N MET A 50 8.51 -1.30 2.66
CA MET A 50 9.44 -2.01 1.77
C MET A 50 9.01 -1.95 0.28
N GLN A 51 7.73 -1.74 0.01
CA GLN A 51 7.17 -1.66 -1.35
C GLN A 51 7.12 -0.23 -1.92
N GLY A 52 7.52 0.78 -1.16
CA GLY A 52 7.48 2.18 -1.60
C GLY A 52 6.65 3.10 -0.72
N GLY A 53 6.41 2.69 0.52
CA GLY A 53 5.74 3.47 1.56
C GLY A 53 4.22 3.28 1.62
N LEU A 54 3.63 3.78 2.69
CA LEU A 54 2.19 3.68 3.00
C LEU A 54 1.29 4.24 1.88
N GLY A 55 1.77 5.23 1.12
CA GLY A 55 1.04 5.80 0.00
C GLY A 55 0.92 4.87 -1.23
N SER A 56 1.57 3.71 -1.22
CA SER A 56 1.58 2.78 -2.35
C SER A 56 0.69 1.56 -2.16
N ALA A 57 0.32 1.21 -0.94
CA ALA A 57 -0.44 0.00 -0.62
C ALA A 57 -1.94 0.30 -0.46
N SER A 58 -2.77 -0.71 -0.70
CA SER A 58 -4.24 -0.65 -0.55
C SER A 58 -4.73 -1.79 0.33
N SER A 59 -5.89 -1.60 0.93
CA SER A 59 -6.56 -2.58 1.79
C SER A 59 -7.92 -2.98 1.25
N SER A 60 -8.29 -4.23 1.50
CA SER A 60 -9.62 -4.75 1.22
C SER A 60 -10.16 -5.55 2.39
N ASN A 61 -11.37 -5.23 2.83
CA ASN A 61 -12.11 -5.94 3.86
C ASN A 61 -13.29 -6.64 3.19
N ILE A 62 -13.22 -7.96 3.04
CA ILE A 62 -14.20 -8.74 2.28
C ILE A 62 -14.99 -9.62 3.23
N GLY A 63 -16.30 -9.38 3.30
CA GLY A 63 -17.25 -10.18 4.05
C GLY A 63 -18.17 -11.00 3.14
N ASN A 64 -19.10 -11.74 3.74
CA ASN A 64 -20.02 -12.60 2.99
C ASN A 64 -21.03 -11.84 2.11
N LYS A 65 -21.31 -10.58 2.40
CA LYS A 65 -22.33 -9.76 1.71
C LYS A 65 -21.80 -8.42 1.21
N TYR A 66 -20.81 -7.88 1.86
CA TYR A 66 -20.25 -6.56 1.59
C TYR A 66 -18.75 -6.61 1.53
N ALA A 67 -18.17 -5.71 0.76
CA ALA A 67 -16.73 -5.50 0.71
C ALA A 67 -16.41 -4.01 0.79
N LEU A 68 -15.32 -3.66 1.47
CA LEU A 68 -14.77 -2.30 1.56
C LEU A 68 -13.37 -2.31 0.97
N PHE A 69 -13.07 -1.32 0.16
CA PHE A 69 -11.75 -1.11 -0.44
C PHE A 69 -11.29 0.30 -0.11
N GLU A 70 -10.11 0.41 0.47
CA GLU A 70 -9.61 1.68 1.00
C GLU A 70 -8.10 1.82 0.86
N ALA A 71 -7.61 3.05 0.94
CA ALA A 71 -6.20 3.31 1.15
C ALA A 71 -5.82 2.88 2.57
N ILE A 72 -4.63 2.31 2.77
CA ILE A 72 -4.17 1.90 4.12
C ILE A 72 -3.80 3.10 5.01
N HIS A 73 -3.54 4.25 4.41
CA HIS A 73 -3.19 5.48 5.14
C HIS A 73 -4.43 6.30 5.51
N GLY A 74 -4.29 7.12 6.57
CA GLY A 74 -5.31 8.09 6.97
C GLY A 74 -5.29 9.38 6.16
N THR A 75 -5.85 10.46 6.73
CA THR A 75 -6.05 11.77 6.08
C THR A 75 -4.79 12.63 5.97
N ALA A 76 -3.64 12.17 6.45
CA ALA A 76 -2.36 12.86 6.42
C ALA A 76 -2.41 14.35 6.84
N PRO A 77 -2.90 14.68 8.05
CA PRO A 77 -3.10 16.06 8.48
C PRO A 77 -1.80 16.88 8.46
N PHE A 78 -0.66 16.22 8.62
CA PHE A 78 0.64 16.88 8.52
C PHE A 78 0.84 17.47 7.12
N LEU A 79 0.59 16.74 6.05
CA LEU A 79 0.74 17.25 4.68
C LEU A 79 -0.21 18.42 4.41
N ILE A 80 -1.46 18.32 4.86
CA ILE A 80 -2.48 19.35 4.66
C ILE A 80 -2.09 20.63 5.41
N ASN A 81 -1.72 20.54 6.68
CA ASN A 81 -1.37 21.68 7.52
C ASN A 81 -0.10 22.41 7.05
N HIS A 82 0.78 21.72 6.33
CA HIS A 82 1.99 22.32 5.74
C HIS A 82 1.82 22.74 4.28
N GLY A 83 0.60 22.73 3.74
CA GLY A 83 0.30 23.11 2.35
C GLY A 83 0.91 22.17 1.31
N ARG A 84 1.09 20.89 1.67
CA ARG A 84 1.68 19.85 0.81
C ARG A 84 0.66 18.80 0.37
N GLY A 85 -0.64 18.99 0.61
CA GLY A 85 -1.68 18.05 0.25
C GLY A 85 -1.69 17.65 -1.23
N GLN A 86 -1.34 18.56 -2.11
CA GLN A 86 -1.25 18.32 -3.56
C GLN A 86 -0.12 17.35 -3.96
N TYR A 87 0.84 17.09 -3.07
CA TYR A 87 1.94 16.14 -3.28
C TYR A 87 1.67 14.78 -2.62
N ALA A 88 0.44 14.52 -2.14
CA ALA A 88 0.06 13.22 -1.59
C ALA A 88 0.14 12.14 -2.68
N ASN A 89 0.61 10.94 -2.32
CA ASN A 89 0.71 9.84 -3.27
C ASN A 89 -0.68 9.22 -3.52
N PRO A 90 -1.20 9.24 -4.76
CA PRO A 90 -2.53 8.73 -5.07
C PRO A 90 -2.58 7.21 -5.28
N CYS A 91 -1.45 6.52 -5.35
CA CYS A 91 -1.35 5.11 -5.75
C CYS A 91 -2.15 4.18 -4.84
N SER A 92 -2.18 4.42 -3.53
CA SER A 92 -2.91 3.62 -2.57
C SER A 92 -4.42 3.57 -2.90
N LEU A 93 -5.04 4.72 -3.12
CA LEU A 93 -6.45 4.79 -3.48
C LEU A 93 -6.74 4.26 -4.88
N ILE A 94 -5.84 4.49 -5.84
CA ILE A 94 -5.95 3.96 -7.20
C ILE A 94 -5.93 2.43 -7.19
N ARG A 95 -5.05 1.81 -6.40
CA ARG A 95 -5.01 0.35 -6.22
C ARG A 95 -6.26 -0.17 -5.53
N ALA A 96 -6.76 0.51 -4.49
CA ALA A 96 -8.02 0.15 -3.85
C ALA A 96 -9.19 0.14 -4.85
N ALA A 97 -9.27 1.15 -5.72
CA ALA A 97 -10.24 1.18 -6.81
C ALA A 97 -10.04 0.03 -7.81
N GLY A 98 -8.80 -0.32 -8.12
CA GLY A 98 -8.46 -1.49 -8.94
C GLY A 98 -8.96 -2.79 -8.31
N GLN A 99 -8.72 -2.99 -7.01
CA GLN A 99 -9.22 -4.16 -6.27
C GLN A 99 -10.75 -4.23 -6.26
N LEU A 100 -11.44 -3.08 -6.08
CA LEU A 100 -12.89 -3.00 -6.22
C LEU A 100 -13.33 -3.46 -7.61
N MET A 101 -12.69 -2.96 -8.67
CA MET A 101 -13.01 -3.35 -10.05
C MET A 101 -12.82 -4.86 -10.26
N ALA A 102 -11.74 -5.45 -9.75
CA ALA A 102 -11.53 -6.91 -9.81
C ALA A 102 -12.64 -7.67 -9.08
N HIS A 103 -13.04 -7.21 -7.89
CA HIS A 103 -14.08 -7.82 -7.08
C HIS A 103 -15.44 -7.85 -7.78
N ILE A 104 -15.77 -6.82 -8.55
CA ILE A 104 -17.04 -6.74 -9.31
C ILE A 104 -16.94 -7.31 -10.75
N GLY A 105 -15.85 -8.03 -11.06
CA GLY A 105 -15.72 -8.80 -12.31
C GLY A 105 -14.92 -8.12 -13.44
N TYR A 106 -14.24 -6.99 -13.20
CA TYR A 106 -13.41 -6.31 -14.20
C TYR A 106 -11.91 -6.61 -14.01
N GLY A 107 -11.56 -7.88 -13.75
CA GLY A 107 -10.18 -8.30 -13.49
C GLY A 107 -9.19 -7.93 -14.60
N ASP A 108 -9.58 -8.06 -15.88
CA ASP A 108 -8.72 -7.69 -17.02
C ASP A 108 -8.34 -6.22 -17.02
N ARG A 109 -9.29 -5.34 -16.63
CA ARG A 109 -9.04 -3.90 -16.53
C ARG A 109 -8.14 -3.59 -15.34
N THR A 110 -8.30 -4.31 -14.24
CA THR A 110 -7.42 -4.21 -13.08
C THR A 110 -6.00 -4.61 -13.43
N ALA A 111 -5.80 -5.72 -14.12
CA ALA A 111 -4.48 -6.16 -14.58
C ALA A 111 -3.79 -5.11 -15.48
N LYS A 112 -4.54 -4.45 -16.35
CA LYS A 112 -4.05 -3.35 -17.17
C LYS A 112 -3.65 -2.14 -16.33
N LEU A 113 -4.44 -1.78 -15.32
CA LEU A 113 -4.15 -0.69 -14.40
C LEU A 113 -2.88 -0.97 -13.57
N GLU A 114 -2.75 -2.18 -13.01
CA GLU A 114 -1.56 -2.58 -12.25
C GLU A 114 -0.29 -2.55 -13.11
N LYS A 115 -0.39 -2.97 -14.38
CA LYS A 115 0.72 -2.88 -15.33
C LYS A 115 1.11 -1.42 -15.60
N ALA A 116 0.14 -0.53 -15.74
CA ALA A 116 0.40 0.90 -15.93
C ALA A 116 1.07 1.52 -14.69
N LEU A 117 0.59 1.16 -13.48
CA LEU A 117 1.19 1.58 -12.22
C LEU A 117 2.63 1.07 -12.08
N ASP A 118 2.90 -0.18 -12.45
CA ASP A 118 4.26 -0.74 -12.42
C ASP A 118 5.21 0.01 -13.36
N ILE A 119 4.75 0.35 -14.56
CA ILE A 119 5.53 1.16 -15.49
C ILE A 119 5.84 2.53 -14.88
N CYS A 120 4.83 3.22 -14.37
CA CYS A 120 4.99 4.57 -13.83
C CYS A 120 5.85 4.61 -12.56
N CYS A 121 5.65 3.65 -11.63
CA CYS A 121 6.29 3.67 -10.31
C CYS A 121 7.65 2.97 -10.28
N ASN A 122 7.84 1.91 -11.07
CA ASN A 122 9.01 1.03 -10.95
C ASN A 122 9.91 1.07 -12.18
N THR A 123 9.36 1.13 -13.38
CA THR A 123 10.12 1.00 -14.63
C THR A 123 10.59 2.34 -15.16
N GLU A 124 9.66 3.23 -15.53
CA GLU A 124 10.01 4.51 -16.16
C GLU A 124 10.34 5.61 -15.16
N LYS A 125 9.58 5.72 -14.09
CA LYS A 125 9.76 6.72 -13.02
C LYS A 125 9.91 8.16 -13.52
N LYS A 126 9.18 8.54 -14.59
CA LYS A 126 9.26 9.90 -15.17
C LYS A 126 8.79 10.97 -14.19
N LEU A 127 7.76 10.64 -13.39
CA LEU A 127 7.23 11.50 -12.35
C LEU A 127 7.19 10.71 -11.04
N VAL A 128 7.87 11.21 -10.03
CA VAL A 128 7.93 10.57 -8.70
C VAL A 128 7.22 11.45 -7.69
N VAL A 129 6.26 10.87 -6.98
CA VAL A 129 5.57 11.56 -5.88
C VAL A 129 6.36 11.34 -4.60
N THR A 130 6.99 12.40 -4.10
CA THR A 130 7.86 12.35 -2.90
C THR A 130 7.15 12.80 -1.63
N THR A 131 5.90 13.25 -1.71
CA THR A 131 5.17 13.93 -0.63
C THR A 131 5.77 15.29 -0.23
N ASP A 132 6.69 15.81 -1.02
CA ASP A 132 7.28 17.13 -0.86
C ASP A 132 7.27 17.92 -2.18
N LYS A 133 7.62 19.21 -2.09
CA LYS A 133 7.59 20.17 -3.21
C LYS A 133 8.61 19.88 -4.32
N ASP A 134 9.56 19.00 -4.07
CA ASP A 134 10.55 18.53 -5.05
C ASP A 134 10.03 17.40 -5.93
N GLY A 135 8.89 16.81 -5.56
CA GLY A 135 8.23 15.73 -6.31
C GLY A 135 7.09 16.21 -7.21
N ALA A 136 6.53 15.27 -7.97
CA ALA A 136 5.33 15.50 -8.77
C ALA A 136 4.09 15.66 -7.87
N THR A 137 3.15 16.44 -8.34
CA THR A 137 1.83 16.51 -7.72
C THR A 137 0.99 15.26 -8.03
N SER A 138 -0.03 15.01 -7.20
CA SER A 138 -1.00 13.93 -7.44
C SER A 138 -1.67 14.06 -8.83
N GLU A 139 -1.94 15.28 -9.29
CA GLU A 139 -2.58 15.55 -10.58
C GLU A 139 -1.65 15.24 -11.75
N GLU A 140 -0.40 15.70 -11.70
CA GLU A 140 0.61 15.41 -12.72
C GLU A 140 0.86 13.90 -12.83
N PHE A 141 1.02 13.21 -11.69
CA PHE A 141 1.20 11.77 -11.68
C PHE A 141 -0.02 11.03 -12.25
N THR A 142 -1.23 11.44 -11.88
CA THR A 142 -2.47 10.83 -12.38
C THR A 142 -2.61 11.02 -13.89
N THR A 143 -2.25 12.17 -14.42
CA THR A 143 -2.23 12.43 -15.87
C THR A 143 -1.25 11.51 -16.59
N TYR A 144 -0.04 11.38 -16.07
CA TYR A 144 0.98 10.46 -16.59
C TYR A 144 0.50 9.00 -16.58
N LEU A 145 -0.13 8.57 -15.49
CA LEU A 145 -0.70 7.22 -15.37
C LEU A 145 -1.81 6.98 -16.41
N LEU A 146 -2.71 7.95 -16.60
CA LEU A 146 -3.80 7.84 -17.60
C LEU A 146 -3.25 7.74 -19.03
N ASP A 147 -2.22 8.49 -19.36
CA ASP A 147 -1.62 8.43 -20.68
C ASP A 147 -0.88 7.10 -20.89
N THR A 148 -0.18 6.60 -19.88
CA THR A 148 0.41 5.25 -19.91
C THR A 148 -0.67 4.18 -20.07
N LEU A 149 -1.79 4.28 -19.36
CA LEU A 149 -2.89 3.34 -19.45
C LEU A 149 -3.56 3.33 -20.84
N LYS A 150 -3.66 4.48 -21.52
CA LYS A 150 -4.18 4.56 -22.90
C LYS A 150 -3.22 3.92 -23.92
N SER A 151 -1.93 3.94 -23.65
CA SER A 151 -0.91 3.39 -24.56
C SER A 151 -0.78 1.87 -24.47
N LEU A 152 -1.29 1.24 -23.42
CA LEU A 152 -1.33 -0.22 -23.22
C LEU A 152 -2.52 -0.87 -23.91
#